data_b7cdef93dfc9e8ef21f50a6bcbfc3df8
#
_entry.id   b7cdef93dfc9e8ef21f50a6bcbfc3df8
#
_cell.length_a   1.000
_cell.length_b   1.000
_cell.length_c   1.000
_cell.angle_alpha   90.00
_cell.angle_beta   90.00
_cell.angle_gamma   90.00
#
_symmetry.space_group_name_H-M   'P 1'
#
loop_
_entity.id
_entity.type
_entity.pdbx_description
1 polymer ?
#
loop_
_entity_poly.entity_id
_entity_poly.type
_entity_poly.pdbx_seq_one_letter_code
_entity_poly.pdbx_strand_id
1 'polypeptide(L)'
;MVLNGEKFNLNNDHVTIFHPHGYLGRFDSKEEQNRSEIILSKSDYEGLYQQHYCLTNLIQLSMLMTKTVLFVGMSMTDPNIIRLLKKAREVGVWNWHYALMKVENEKYVISQNKRLRAIGVDPVWYKEYSDIPRIIRRLSV
;
A
#
# COMPACT_ATOMS: atom_id res chain seq x y z
N MET A 1 2.70 8.00 14.28
CA MET A 1 1.28 8.01 14.69
C MET A 1 0.64 6.73 14.15
N VAL A 2 0.18 5.87 15.03
CA VAL A 2 -0.54 4.64 14.66
C VAL A 2 -2.02 4.99 14.61
N LEU A 3 -2.67 4.79 13.48
CA LEU A 3 -4.09 5.09 13.31
C LEU A 3 -4.92 3.87 13.73
N ASN A 4 -5.39 3.88 14.96
CA ASN A 4 -6.38 2.94 15.49
C ASN A 4 -7.74 3.63 15.54
N GLY A 5 -8.36 3.93 14.40
CA GLY A 5 -9.72 4.48 14.36
C GLY A 5 -9.97 5.82 15.07
N GLU A 6 -8.95 6.40 15.73
CA GLU A 6 -9.05 7.67 16.44
C GLU A 6 -8.53 8.83 15.58
N LYS A 7 -9.06 10.00 15.81
CA LYS A 7 -8.93 11.27 15.08
C LYS A 7 -7.61 11.44 14.30
N PHE A 8 -7.76 11.46 12.99
CA PHE A 8 -6.69 11.75 12.05
C PHE A 8 -6.23 13.20 12.16
N ASN A 9 -5.03 13.45 12.66
CA ASN A 9 -4.44 14.79 12.70
C ASN A 9 -3.25 14.82 11.73
N LEU A 10 -3.45 15.50 10.60
CA LEU A 10 -2.43 15.74 9.56
C LEU A 10 -1.57 16.96 9.92
N ASN A 11 -0.91 16.97 11.06
CA ASN A 11 0.13 17.95 11.30
C ASN A 11 1.35 17.62 10.42
N ASN A 12 1.76 18.57 9.59
CA ASN A 12 2.71 18.41 8.49
C ASN A 12 4.16 18.05 8.90
N ASP A 13 4.47 17.99 10.19
CA ASP A 13 5.85 17.82 10.68
C ASP A 13 6.22 16.37 11.04
N HIS A 14 5.30 15.44 10.91
CA HIS A 14 5.54 14.04 11.30
C HIS A 14 5.23 13.06 10.19
N VAL A 15 6.09 12.04 10.05
CA VAL A 15 5.80 10.88 9.20
C VAL A 15 4.65 10.10 9.81
N THR A 16 3.54 10.00 9.08
CA THR A 16 2.40 9.19 9.50
C THR A 16 2.57 7.76 9.00
N ILE A 17 2.52 6.80 9.91
CA ILE A 17 2.56 5.37 9.60
C ILE A 17 1.14 4.82 9.74
N PHE A 18 0.61 4.23 8.67
CA PHE A 18 -0.69 3.58 8.65
C PHE A 18 -0.52 2.06 8.51
N HIS A 19 -1.12 1.30 9.43
CA HIS A 19 -1.10 -0.17 9.45
C HIS A 19 -2.46 -0.71 9.00
N PRO A 20 -2.65 -1.05 7.71
CA PRO A 20 -3.96 -1.46 7.18
C PRO A 20 -4.48 -2.77 7.77
N HIS A 21 -3.61 -3.61 8.30
CA HIS A 21 -3.95 -4.91 8.90
C HIS A 21 -3.85 -4.91 10.43
N GLY A 22 -3.80 -3.73 11.03
CA GLY A 22 -3.65 -3.55 12.47
C GLY A 22 -2.19 -3.53 12.94
N TYR A 23 -2.01 -3.26 14.21
CA TYR A 23 -0.70 -3.14 14.85
C TYR A 23 -0.74 -3.77 16.24
N LEU A 24 0.25 -4.62 16.53
CA LEU A 24 0.45 -5.17 17.88
C LEU A 24 1.47 -4.29 18.63
N GLY A 25 1.00 -3.54 19.63
CA GLY A 25 1.87 -2.74 20.50
C GLY A 25 2.83 -3.63 21.32
N ARG A 26 3.92 -3.05 21.82
CA ARG A 26 4.79 -3.73 22.77
C ARG A 26 4.02 -3.98 24.07
N PHE A 27 4.21 -5.16 24.67
CA PHE A 27 3.48 -5.62 25.87
C PHE A 27 3.65 -4.73 27.11
N ASP A 28 4.61 -3.80 27.12
CA ASP A 28 4.95 -2.95 28.27
C ASP A 28 4.26 -1.57 28.28
N SER A 29 3.43 -1.25 27.31
CA SER A 29 2.75 0.04 27.27
C SER A 29 1.36 -0.07 27.92
N LYS A 30 1.07 0.86 28.84
CA LYS A 30 -0.28 1.01 29.44
C LYS A 30 -1.40 1.33 28.42
N GLU A 31 -1.07 1.34 27.14
CA GLU A 31 -1.97 1.49 25.98
C GLU A 31 -2.67 0.18 25.59
N GLU A 32 -2.64 -0.85 26.43
CA GLU A 32 -3.28 -2.17 26.19
C GLU A 32 -4.79 -2.12 25.94
N GLN A 33 -5.44 -0.98 26.12
CA GLN A 33 -6.90 -0.88 25.98
C GLN A 33 -7.40 -0.66 24.55
N ASN A 34 -6.53 -0.34 23.62
CA ASN A 34 -6.89 -0.18 22.20
C ASN A 34 -6.27 -1.30 21.36
N ARG A 35 -6.75 -2.53 21.56
CA ARG A 35 -6.43 -3.63 20.62
C ARG A 35 -7.09 -3.32 19.29
N SER A 36 -6.32 -2.77 18.34
CA SER A 36 -6.74 -2.75 16.95
C SER A 36 -6.98 -4.20 16.50
N GLU A 37 -8.10 -4.45 15.86
CA GLU A 37 -8.35 -5.75 15.25
C GLU A 37 -7.20 -6.08 14.31
N ILE A 38 -6.47 -7.14 14.63
CA ILE A 38 -5.35 -7.61 13.80
C ILE A 38 -5.92 -8.60 12.82
N ILE A 39 -5.70 -8.36 11.54
CA ILE A 39 -6.11 -9.27 10.47
C ILE A 39 -5.01 -10.32 10.29
N LEU A 40 -5.25 -11.53 10.78
CA LEU A 40 -4.30 -12.63 10.73
C LEU A 40 -4.78 -13.79 9.85
N SER A 41 -6.09 -13.97 9.70
CA SER A 41 -6.64 -15.08 8.95
C SER A 41 -7.14 -14.66 7.56
N LYS A 42 -7.28 -15.64 6.68
CA LYS A 42 -7.91 -15.44 5.37
C LYS A 42 -9.36 -14.98 5.50
N SER A 43 -10.08 -15.49 6.51
CA SER A 43 -11.46 -15.08 6.78
C SER A 43 -11.58 -13.62 7.22
N ASP A 44 -10.66 -13.15 8.08
CA ASP A 44 -10.63 -11.75 8.50
C ASP A 44 -10.35 -10.83 7.30
N TYR A 45 -9.42 -11.28 6.45
CA TYR A 45 -9.07 -10.59 5.22
C TYR A 45 -10.25 -10.53 4.24
N GLU A 46 -10.96 -11.65 4.02
CA GLU A 46 -12.17 -11.70 3.20
C GLU A 46 -13.29 -10.85 3.78
N GLY A 47 -13.47 -10.83 5.10
CA GLY A 47 -14.41 -9.95 5.80
C GLY A 47 -14.11 -8.47 5.57
N LEU A 48 -12.83 -8.08 5.59
CA LEU A 48 -12.40 -6.71 5.26
C LEU A 48 -12.71 -6.34 3.79
N TYR A 49 -12.59 -7.28 2.86
CA TYR A 49 -12.91 -7.05 1.45
C TYR A 49 -14.40 -6.87 1.18
N GLN A 50 -15.24 -7.58 1.91
CA GLN A 50 -16.71 -7.46 1.78
C GLN A 50 -17.18 -6.08 2.24
N GLN A 51 -16.46 -5.46 3.17
CA GLN A 51 -16.73 -4.10 3.63
C GLN A 51 -16.06 -3.05 2.72
N HIS A 52 -16.68 -2.76 1.58
CA HIS A 52 -16.17 -1.78 0.60
C HIS A 52 -15.89 -0.40 1.20
N TYR A 53 -16.59 -0.03 2.24
CA TYR A 53 -16.50 1.27 2.92
C TYR A 53 -15.84 1.20 4.31
N CYS A 54 -15.06 0.17 4.61
CA CYS A 54 -14.28 0.18 5.84
C CYS A 54 -13.24 1.30 5.80
N LEU A 55 -12.92 1.87 6.97
CA LEU A 55 -12.01 3.01 7.09
C LEU A 55 -10.65 2.76 6.40
N THR A 56 -10.12 1.55 6.54
CA THR A 56 -8.86 1.14 5.91
C THR A 56 -8.90 1.26 4.39
N ASN A 57 -9.99 0.77 3.75
CA ASN A 57 -10.15 0.86 2.30
C ASN A 57 -10.34 2.30 1.83
N LEU A 58 -11.09 3.12 2.59
CA LEU A 58 -11.31 4.52 2.27
C LEU A 58 -10.01 5.34 2.35
N ILE A 59 -9.18 5.11 3.37
CA ILE A 59 -7.86 5.76 3.51
C ILE A 59 -6.97 5.37 2.34
N GLN A 60 -6.84 4.07 2.05
CA GLN A 60 -6.00 3.59 0.94
C GLN A 60 -6.49 4.14 -0.41
N LEU A 61 -7.79 4.09 -0.67
CA LEU A 61 -8.37 4.64 -1.90
C LEU A 61 -8.12 6.15 -2.01
N SER A 62 -8.30 6.91 -0.93
CA SER A 62 -8.00 8.34 -0.90
C SER A 62 -6.54 8.63 -1.25
N MET A 63 -5.59 7.86 -0.70
CA MET A 63 -4.18 8.00 -1.03
C MET A 63 -3.90 7.71 -2.52
N LEU A 64 -4.50 6.65 -3.07
CA LEU A 64 -4.36 6.30 -4.49
C LEU A 64 -4.98 7.34 -5.42
N MET A 65 -6.03 8.04 -4.98
CA MET A 65 -6.68 9.08 -5.76
C MET A 65 -5.96 10.43 -5.72
N THR A 66 -5.26 10.74 -4.64
CA THR A 66 -4.73 12.09 -4.38
C THR A 66 -3.21 12.18 -4.36
N LYS A 67 -2.50 11.05 -4.30
CA LYS A 67 -1.04 10.98 -4.16
C LYS A 67 -0.43 10.06 -5.20
N THR A 68 0.83 10.29 -5.53
CA THR A 68 1.67 9.28 -6.19
C THR A 68 2.21 8.33 -5.12
N VAL A 69 1.92 7.05 -5.26
CA VAL A 69 2.31 6.01 -4.30
C VAL A 69 3.47 5.20 -4.87
N LEU A 70 4.47 4.95 -4.04
CA LEU A 70 5.56 4.01 -4.32
C LEU A 70 5.36 2.73 -3.52
N PHE A 71 5.16 1.61 -4.20
CA PHE A 71 5.05 0.28 -3.61
C PHE A 71 6.44 -0.35 -3.49
N VAL A 72 6.82 -0.74 -2.27
CA VAL A 72 8.13 -1.34 -1.97
C VAL A 72 7.95 -2.64 -1.21
N GLY A 73 8.66 -3.69 -1.62
CA GLY A 73 8.65 -4.97 -0.90
C GLY A 73 7.38 -5.80 -1.05
N MET A 74 6.56 -5.53 -2.09
CA MET A 74 5.36 -6.33 -2.37
C MET A 74 5.32 -6.81 -3.81
N SER A 75 4.69 -7.97 -4.02
CA SER A 75 4.57 -8.63 -5.32
C SER A 75 3.53 -8.00 -6.26
N MET A 76 2.76 -7.04 -5.77
CA MET A 76 1.61 -6.45 -6.49
C MET A 76 0.55 -7.50 -6.89
N THR A 77 0.39 -8.54 -6.07
CA THR A 77 -0.63 -9.60 -6.26
C THR A 77 -1.78 -9.48 -5.25
N ASP A 78 -1.69 -8.56 -4.29
CA ASP A 78 -2.73 -8.30 -3.31
C ASP A 78 -4.04 -7.88 -4.00
N PRO A 79 -5.13 -8.68 -3.89
CA PRO A 79 -6.37 -8.42 -4.59
C PRO A 79 -7.02 -7.11 -4.17
N ASN A 80 -6.84 -6.67 -2.89
CA ASN A 80 -7.43 -5.43 -2.40
C ASN A 80 -6.77 -4.22 -3.07
N ILE A 81 -5.47 -4.16 -3.05
CA ILE A 81 -4.72 -3.07 -3.69
C ILE A 81 -5.05 -3.01 -5.20
N ILE A 82 -5.11 -4.17 -5.87
CA ILE A 82 -5.49 -4.23 -7.29
C ILE A 82 -6.92 -3.70 -7.50
N ARG A 83 -7.85 -4.08 -6.64
CA ARG A 83 -9.24 -3.61 -6.69
C ARG A 83 -9.33 -2.10 -6.48
N LEU A 84 -8.62 -1.56 -5.49
CA LEU A 84 -8.61 -0.13 -5.20
C LEU A 84 -7.98 0.69 -6.33
N LEU A 85 -6.88 0.21 -6.93
CA LEU A 85 -6.26 0.83 -8.11
C LEU A 85 -7.22 0.86 -9.31
N LYS A 86 -7.90 -0.24 -9.60
CA LYS A 86 -8.94 -0.31 -10.64
C LYS A 86 -10.07 0.68 -10.33
N LYS A 87 -10.52 0.73 -9.07
CA LYS A 87 -11.61 1.63 -8.66
C LYS A 87 -11.24 3.11 -8.82
N ALA A 88 -10.01 3.50 -8.49
CA ALA A 88 -9.51 4.85 -8.75
C ALA A 88 -9.59 5.19 -10.25
N ARG A 89 -9.20 4.26 -11.12
CA ARG A 89 -9.31 4.43 -12.58
C ARG A 89 -10.77 4.56 -13.06
N GLU A 90 -11.67 3.72 -12.56
CA GLU A 90 -13.10 3.75 -12.91
C GLU A 90 -13.77 5.10 -12.58
N VAL A 91 -13.36 5.76 -11.51
CA VAL A 91 -13.86 7.09 -11.14
C VAL A 91 -13.12 8.24 -11.83
N GLY A 92 -12.26 7.95 -12.81
CA GLY A 92 -11.60 8.95 -13.65
C GLY A 92 -10.30 9.52 -13.09
N VAL A 93 -9.71 8.91 -12.05
CA VAL A 93 -8.40 9.32 -11.53
C VAL A 93 -7.29 8.67 -12.34
N TRP A 94 -6.41 9.49 -12.95
CA TRP A 94 -5.34 9.06 -13.84
C TRP A 94 -3.94 9.22 -13.24
N ASN A 95 -3.82 9.30 -11.92
CA ASN A 95 -2.52 9.33 -11.25
C ASN A 95 -1.71 8.06 -11.57
N TRP A 96 -0.42 8.26 -11.79
CA TRP A 96 0.53 7.17 -11.91
C TRP A 96 1.14 6.86 -10.54
N HIS A 97 1.27 5.56 -10.26
CA HIS A 97 1.97 5.03 -9.10
C HIS A 97 3.18 4.24 -9.58
N TYR A 98 4.08 3.90 -8.68
CA TYR A 98 5.31 3.16 -9.00
C TYR A 98 5.44 1.95 -8.10
N ALA A 99 5.99 0.85 -8.62
CA ALA A 99 6.30 -0.34 -7.85
C ALA A 99 7.74 -0.80 -8.09
N LEU A 100 8.51 -0.95 -7.03
CA LEU A 100 9.84 -1.57 -7.12
C LEU A 100 9.67 -3.06 -7.30
N MET A 101 10.08 -3.58 -8.46
CA MET A 101 9.92 -4.98 -8.86
C MET A 101 11.29 -5.62 -9.14
N LYS A 102 11.50 -6.82 -8.59
CA LYS A 102 12.71 -7.57 -8.89
C LYS A 102 12.62 -8.19 -10.29
N VAL A 103 13.68 -8.06 -11.07
CA VAL A 103 13.82 -8.76 -12.36
C VAL A 103 13.97 -10.25 -12.11
N GLU A 104 13.12 -11.07 -12.69
CA GLU A 104 13.25 -12.53 -12.68
C GLU A 104 13.77 -13.02 -14.05
N ASN A 105 13.01 -12.73 -15.10
CA ASN A 105 13.35 -13.03 -16.48
C ASN A 105 12.61 -12.06 -17.43
N GLU A 106 12.99 -12.07 -18.70
CA GLU A 106 12.42 -11.15 -19.68
C GLU A 106 10.90 -11.31 -19.88
N LYS A 107 10.41 -12.56 -19.93
CA LYS A 107 8.98 -12.85 -20.07
C LYS A 107 8.18 -12.30 -18.89
N TYR A 108 8.71 -12.44 -17.69
CA TYR A 108 8.11 -11.89 -16.47
C TYR A 108 8.04 -10.37 -16.55
N VAL A 109 9.14 -9.71 -16.91
CA VAL A 109 9.20 -8.23 -17.06
C VAL A 109 8.14 -7.74 -18.05
N ILE A 110 8.03 -8.35 -19.23
CA ILE A 110 7.04 -7.97 -20.26
C ILE A 110 5.62 -8.16 -19.73
N SER A 111 5.34 -9.30 -19.10
CA SER A 111 4.02 -9.62 -18.56
C SER A 111 3.60 -8.65 -17.45
N GLN A 112 4.50 -8.38 -16.49
CA GLN A 112 4.21 -7.46 -15.38
C GLN A 112 4.10 -6.01 -15.84
N ASN A 113 4.91 -5.57 -16.79
CA ASN A 113 4.76 -4.24 -17.41
C ASN A 113 3.33 -4.04 -17.95
N LYS A 114 2.85 -4.98 -18.76
CA LYS A 114 1.50 -4.91 -19.32
C LYS A 114 0.42 -4.90 -18.22
N ARG A 115 0.53 -5.83 -17.25
CA ARG A 115 -0.44 -6.00 -16.18
C ARG A 115 -0.52 -4.78 -15.27
N LEU A 116 0.61 -4.26 -14.82
CA LEU A 116 0.67 -3.17 -13.85
C LEU A 116 0.30 -1.83 -14.48
N ARG A 117 0.77 -1.56 -15.69
CA ARG A 117 0.41 -0.32 -16.41
C ARG A 117 -1.09 -0.22 -16.69
N ALA A 118 -1.77 -1.35 -16.92
CA ALA A 118 -3.23 -1.38 -17.10
C ALA A 118 -4.01 -0.89 -15.87
N ILE A 119 -3.41 -0.94 -14.68
CA ILE A 119 -4.00 -0.45 -13.43
C ILE A 119 -3.33 0.83 -12.90
N GLY A 120 -2.50 1.49 -13.72
CA GLY A 120 -1.87 2.77 -13.38
C GLY A 120 -0.62 2.67 -12.53
N VAL A 121 0.05 1.55 -12.55
CA VAL A 121 1.32 1.36 -11.85
C VAL A 121 2.44 1.12 -12.85
N ASP A 122 3.48 1.95 -12.79
CA ASP A 122 4.68 1.76 -13.61
C ASP A 122 5.76 1.03 -12.80
N PRO A 123 6.18 -0.16 -13.20
CA PRO A 123 7.20 -0.91 -12.47
C PRO A 123 8.59 -0.33 -12.68
N VAL A 124 9.30 -0.13 -11.59
CA VAL A 124 10.71 0.24 -11.54
C VAL A 124 11.52 -1.00 -11.22
N TRP A 125 12.28 -1.48 -12.20
CA TRP A 125 12.97 -2.76 -12.13
C TRP A 125 14.31 -2.66 -11.43
N TYR A 126 14.61 -3.61 -10.53
CA TYR A 126 15.91 -3.76 -9.90
C TYR A 126 16.40 -5.22 -10.00
N LYS A 127 17.71 -5.42 -9.98
CA LYS A 127 18.33 -6.75 -10.04
C LYS A 127 18.59 -7.31 -8.66
N GLU A 128 19.23 -6.52 -7.80
CA GLU A 128 19.61 -6.92 -6.45
C GLU A 128 18.92 -6.05 -5.39
N TYR A 129 18.61 -6.64 -4.25
CA TYR A 129 18.00 -5.90 -3.13
C TYR A 129 18.82 -4.70 -2.67
N SER A 130 20.15 -4.74 -2.83
CA SER A 130 21.06 -3.62 -2.57
C SER A 130 20.84 -2.42 -3.47
N ASP A 131 20.13 -2.55 -4.59
CA ASP A 131 19.77 -1.44 -5.46
C ASP A 131 18.69 -0.54 -4.87
N ILE A 132 17.80 -1.09 -4.04
CA ILE A 132 16.62 -0.40 -3.51
C ILE A 132 16.96 0.90 -2.78
N PRO A 133 17.91 0.93 -1.82
CA PRO A 133 18.26 2.17 -1.14
C PRO A 133 18.79 3.26 -2.09
N ARG A 134 19.52 2.87 -3.14
CA ARG A 134 20.03 3.79 -4.15
C ARG A 134 18.91 4.37 -5.00
N ILE A 135 17.93 3.56 -5.37
CA ILE A 135 16.75 4.01 -6.12
C ILE A 135 15.94 5.00 -5.27
N ILE A 136 15.64 4.65 -4.01
CA ILE A 136 14.86 5.51 -3.11
C ILE A 136 15.55 6.86 -2.88
N ARG A 137 16.86 6.88 -2.65
CA ARG A 137 17.61 8.14 -2.48
C ARG A 137 17.52 9.08 -3.69
N ARG A 138 17.34 8.56 -4.88
CA ARG A 138 17.19 9.38 -6.10
C ARG A 138 15.78 9.97 -6.25
N LEU A 139 14.80 9.47 -5.49
CA LEU A 139 13.44 9.98 -5.49
C LEU A 139 13.23 11.08 -4.42
N SER A 140 14.17 11.24 -3.49
CA SER A 140 14.12 12.21 -2.38
C SER A 140 14.91 13.51 -2.71
N VAL A 141 14.83 13.99 -3.95
CA VAL A 141 15.41 15.29 -4.36
C VAL A 141 14.41 16.41 -4.16
#